data_8d023dc4508649402d86e56989168fe9
#
_entry.id   8d023dc4508649402d86e56989168fe9
#
_cell.length_a   1.000
_cell.length_b   1.000
_cell.length_c   1.000
_cell.angle_alpha   90.00
_cell.angle_beta   90.00
_cell.angle_gamma   90.00
#
_symmetry.space_group_name_H-M   'P 1'
#
loop_
_entity.id
_entity.type
_entity.pdbx_description
1 polymer ?
#
loop_
_entity_poly.entity_id
_entity_poly.type
_entity_poly.pdbx_seq_one_letter_code
_entity_poly.pdbx_strand_id
1 'polypeptide(L)'
;MNMLNYQVVGKTDYVSAVEFALYTRQLLFPEIYHGQIPKDLQNFEQYYVHDPLGCFITVRHQNRIIGTIAYRAYDHRFDLNLPLNTVEVVKLFVLPEYRRNGIATQLCNMLFSHAKNHAITSLYLHTHPFLPAAEEFWTLQGFEVIQREWTDTYDTIHMSKSL
;
A
#
# COMPACT_ATOMS: atom_id res chain seq x y z
N MET A 1 10.84 15.78 21.88
CA MET A 1 10.30 15.60 20.51
C MET A 1 10.10 14.12 20.25
N ASN A 2 8.87 13.73 20.02
CA ASN A 2 8.55 12.32 19.74
C ASN A 2 8.94 11.99 18.30
N MET A 3 10.05 11.28 18.12
CA MET A 3 10.52 10.90 16.79
C MET A 3 9.66 9.79 16.21
N LEU A 4 9.29 9.94 14.95
CA LEU A 4 8.68 8.88 14.15
C LEU A 4 9.77 7.94 13.64
N ASN A 5 9.54 6.65 13.74
CA ASN A 5 10.45 5.64 13.28
C ASN A 5 9.85 4.92 12.06
N TYR A 6 10.49 5.09 10.90
CA TYR A 6 10.14 4.44 9.64
C TYR A 6 11.05 3.24 9.42
N GLN A 7 10.48 2.08 9.12
CA GLN A 7 11.31 0.88 8.89
C GLN A 7 10.68 -0.07 7.88
N VAL A 8 11.54 -0.77 7.14
CA VAL A 8 11.16 -1.91 6.32
C VAL A 8 10.97 -3.12 7.24
N VAL A 9 9.83 -3.78 7.13
CA VAL A 9 9.48 -4.94 7.96
C VAL A 9 10.28 -6.16 7.52
N GLY A 10 10.87 -6.85 8.48
CA GLY A 10 11.64 -8.08 8.28
C GLY A 10 10.97 -9.30 8.91
N LYS A 11 11.72 -10.41 8.96
CA LYS A 11 11.23 -11.72 9.44
C LYS A 11 10.80 -11.74 10.90
N THR A 12 11.35 -10.87 11.74
CA THR A 12 11.19 -10.97 13.19
C THR A 12 10.11 -10.06 13.77
N ASP A 13 9.61 -9.10 12.99
CA ASP A 13 8.73 -8.04 13.49
C ASP A 13 7.46 -7.83 12.65
N TYR A 14 7.06 -8.84 11.87
CA TYR A 14 5.91 -8.69 10.96
C TYR A 14 4.54 -8.88 11.64
N VAL A 15 4.46 -9.51 12.81
CA VAL A 15 3.18 -9.80 13.46
C VAL A 15 2.37 -8.54 13.72
N SER A 16 2.99 -7.51 14.28
CA SER A 16 2.31 -6.23 14.53
C SER A 16 1.89 -5.52 13.23
N ALA A 17 2.65 -5.70 12.15
CA ALA A 17 2.28 -5.17 10.84
C ALA A 17 1.04 -5.86 10.27
N VAL A 18 0.95 -7.18 10.40
CA VAL A 18 -0.24 -7.96 10.00
C VAL A 18 -1.46 -7.51 10.80
N GLU A 19 -1.33 -7.42 12.13
CA GLU A 19 -2.42 -6.97 12.99
C GLU A 19 -2.91 -5.56 12.62
N PHE A 20 -2.00 -4.65 12.38
CA PHE A 20 -2.34 -3.30 11.95
C PHE A 20 -3.06 -3.29 10.59
N ALA A 21 -2.56 -4.07 9.62
CA ALA A 21 -3.17 -4.15 8.30
C ALA A 21 -4.59 -4.74 8.35
N LEU A 22 -4.82 -5.75 9.19
CA LEU A 22 -6.15 -6.32 9.41
C LEU A 22 -7.10 -5.30 10.04
N TYR A 23 -6.64 -4.59 11.05
CA TYR A 23 -7.40 -3.54 11.73
C TYR A 23 -7.81 -2.43 10.76
N THR A 24 -6.88 -1.91 9.98
CA THR A 24 -7.16 -0.81 9.04
C THR A 24 -8.05 -1.25 7.88
N ARG A 25 -7.92 -2.50 7.42
CA ARG A 25 -8.80 -3.07 6.40
C ARG A 25 -10.25 -3.11 6.91
N GLN A 26 -10.47 -3.50 8.14
CA GLN A 26 -11.80 -3.52 8.76
C GLN A 26 -12.40 -2.10 8.85
N LEU A 27 -11.57 -1.10 9.14
CA LEU A 27 -12.02 0.30 9.18
C LEU A 27 -12.43 0.84 7.80
N LEU A 28 -11.65 0.50 6.75
CA LEU A 28 -11.88 0.99 5.38
C LEU A 28 -13.03 0.27 4.69
N PHE A 29 -13.18 -1.02 4.93
CA PHE A 29 -14.12 -1.88 4.22
C PHE A 29 -14.92 -2.75 5.19
N PRO A 30 -15.73 -2.13 6.09
CA PRO A 30 -16.47 -2.90 7.10
C PRO A 30 -17.46 -3.90 6.49
N GLU A 31 -18.03 -3.60 5.31
CA GLU A 31 -18.99 -4.46 4.63
C GLU A 31 -18.36 -5.64 3.91
N ILE A 32 -17.07 -5.55 3.58
CA ILE A 32 -16.32 -6.62 2.91
C ILE A 32 -15.66 -7.55 3.94
N TYR A 33 -15.59 -7.10 5.19
CA TYR A 33 -14.96 -7.88 6.25
C TYR A 33 -15.90 -8.99 6.74
N HIS A 34 -15.58 -10.22 6.36
CA HIS A 34 -16.33 -11.41 6.79
C HIS A 34 -15.46 -12.34 7.66
N GLY A 35 -14.48 -11.80 8.38
CA GLY A 35 -13.57 -12.59 9.22
C GLY A 35 -12.50 -13.35 8.45
N GLN A 36 -12.45 -13.22 7.12
CA GLN A 36 -11.43 -13.86 6.30
C GLN A 36 -10.15 -13.03 6.25
N ILE A 37 -9.02 -13.69 6.46
CA ILE A 37 -7.71 -13.05 6.34
C ILE A 37 -7.28 -13.11 4.87
N PRO A 38 -6.95 -11.97 4.22
CA PRO A 38 -6.45 -11.96 2.86
C PRO A 38 -5.18 -12.82 2.69
N LYS A 39 -5.00 -13.41 1.52
CA LYS A 39 -3.87 -14.32 1.25
C LYS A 39 -2.52 -13.67 1.52
N ASP A 40 -2.34 -12.42 1.14
CA ASP A 40 -1.09 -11.71 1.35
C ASP A 40 -0.77 -11.49 2.83
N LEU A 41 -1.78 -11.36 3.68
CA LEU A 41 -1.58 -11.25 5.13
C LEU A 41 -1.44 -12.61 5.80
N GLN A 42 -2.05 -13.67 5.26
CA GLN A 42 -1.83 -15.05 5.70
C GLN A 42 -0.41 -15.53 5.41
N ASN A 43 0.16 -15.07 4.30
CA ASN A 43 1.50 -15.46 3.81
C ASN A 43 2.41 -14.22 3.74
N PHE A 44 2.42 -13.43 4.79
CA PHE A 44 3.07 -12.12 4.81
C PHE A 44 4.55 -12.18 4.42
N GLU A 45 5.29 -13.13 5.00
CA GLU A 45 6.72 -13.27 4.70
C GLU A 45 6.96 -13.53 3.22
N GLN A 46 6.16 -14.40 2.61
CA GLN A 46 6.29 -14.73 1.19
C GLN A 46 6.05 -13.50 0.30
N TYR A 47 4.99 -12.75 0.58
CA TYR A 47 4.60 -11.60 -0.27
C TYR A 47 5.48 -10.37 -0.07
N TYR A 48 5.94 -10.11 1.16
CA TYR A 48 6.54 -8.82 1.50
C TYR A 48 7.98 -8.89 1.98
N VAL A 49 8.48 -10.08 2.36
CA VAL A 49 9.83 -10.22 2.89
C VAL A 49 10.73 -11.03 1.96
N HIS A 50 10.23 -12.15 1.44
CA HIS A 50 11.04 -13.05 0.60
C HIS A 50 10.96 -12.73 -0.89
N ASP A 51 9.83 -12.25 -1.38
CA ASP A 51 9.66 -11.91 -2.79
C ASP A 51 10.50 -10.68 -3.13
N PRO A 52 11.38 -10.73 -4.15
CA PRO A 52 12.12 -9.57 -4.62
C PRO A 52 11.22 -8.40 -5.06
N LEU A 53 9.97 -8.69 -5.41
CA LEU A 53 8.96 -7.71 -5.78
C LEU A 53 8.03 -7.37 -4.61
N GLY A 54 8.47 -7.56 -3.38
CA GLY A 54 7.71 -7.27 -2.17
C GLY A 54 8.46 -6.33 -1.22
N CYS A 55 7.70 -5.50 -0.52
CA CYS A 55 8.18 -4.61 0.51
C CYS A 55 7.03 -4.16 1.40
N PHE A 56 7.26 -4.07 2.69
CA PHE A 56 6.29 -3.53 3.63
C PHE A 56 7.01 -2.55 4.55
N ILE A 57 6.50 -1.33 4.65
CA ILE A 57 7.07 -0.26 5.46
C ILE A 57 6.07 0.14 6.54
N THR A 58 6.54 0.27 7.77
CA THR A 58 5.77 0.81 8.88
C THR A 58 6.36 2.11 9.35
N VAL A 59 5.52 2.97 9.91
CA VAL A 59 5.94 4.11 10.71
C VAL A 59 5.39 3.94 12.12
N ARG A 60 6.26 4.16 13.11
CA ARG A 60 5.93 4.01 14.53
C ARG A 60 6.11 5.32 15.28
N HIS A 61 5.24 5.51 16.26
CA HIS A 61 5.36 6.54 17.28
C HIS A 61 5.30 5.85 18.64
N GLN A 62 6.32 5.99 19.45
CA GLN A 62 6.40 5.32 20.77
C GLN A 62 6.10 3.82 20.69
N ASN A 63 6.76 3.12 19.78
CA ASN A 63 6.61 1.68 19.52
C ASN A 63 5.24 1.22 18.95
N ARG A 64 4.25 2.11 18.81
CA ARG A 64 2.97 1.81 18.19
C ARG A 64 3.04 2.10 16.69
N ILE A 65 2.58 1.17 15.86
CA ILE A 65 2.40 1.45 14.42
C ILE A 65 1.28 2.46 14.25
N ILE A 66 1.57 3.53 13.50
CA ILE A 66 0.62 4.60 13.21
C ILE A 66 0.35 4.75 11.71
N GLY A 67 1.12 4.06 10.88
CA GLY A 67 0.93 4.07 9.45
C GLY A 67 1.74 2.97 8.76
N THR A 68 1.31 2.63 7.55
CA THR A 68 1.93 1.60 6.71
C THR A 68 1.85 2.00 5.25
N ILE A 69 2.72 1.39 4.44
CA ILE A 69 2.62 1.31 2.99
C ILE A 69 3.35 0.04 2.55
N ALA A 70 2.93 -0.55 1.43
CA ALA A 70 3.58 -1.74 0.90
C ALA A 70 3.51 -1.77 -0.61
N TYR A 71 4.36 -2.59 -1.22
CA TYR A 71 4.11 -3.08 -2.56
C TYR A 71 4.33 -4.60 -2.59
N ARG A 72 3.66 -5.23 -3.55
CA ARG A 72 3.79 -6.67 -3.84
C ARG A 72 3.83 -6.87 -5.35
N ALA A 73 4.28 -8.04 -5.79
CA ALA A 73 4.20 -8.39 -7.20
C ALA A 73 2.77 -8.22 -7.70
N TYR A 74 2.60 -7.52 -8.82
CA TYR A 74 1.29 -7.41 -9.46
C TYR A 74 0.95 -8.71 -10.15
N ASP A 75 -0.22 -9.26 -9.85
CA ASP A 75 -0.67 -10.57 -10.36
C ASP A 75 -1.36 -10.53 -11.73
N HIS A 76 -1.44 -9.35 -12.34
CA HIS A 76 -2.08 -9.13 -13.64
C HIS A 76 -3.53 -9.60 -13.72
N ARG A 77 -4.27 -9.53 -12.60
CA ARG A 77 -5.68 -9.92 -12.54
C ARG A 77 -6.63 -9.00 -13.31
N PHE A 78 -6.19 -7.77 -13.60
CA PHE A 78 -6.92 -6.84 -14.45
C PHE A 78 -6.34 -6.83 -15.86
N ASP A 79 -7.18 -6.59 -16.85
CA ASP A 79 -6.75 -6.47 -18.25
C ASP A 79 -6.13 -5.08 -18.50
N LEU A 80 -4.93 -4.89 -17.98
CA LEU A 80 -4.15 -3.66 -18.10
C LEU A 80 -2.83 -3.95 -18.80
N ASN A 81 -2.43 -3.05 -19.69
CA ASN A 81 -1.16 -3.19 -20.42
C ASN A 81 0.00 -2.67 -19.56
N LEU A 82 0.44 -3.46 -18.59
CA LEU A 82 1.52 -3.12 -17.66
C LEU A 82 2.72 -4.07 -17.83
N PRO A 83 3.96 -3.59 -17.60
CA PRO A 83 5.15 -4.44 -17.65
C PRO A 83 5.07 -5.64 -16.69
N LEU A 84 5.74 -6.75 -17.04
CA LEU A 84 5.69 -7.99 -16.25
C LEU A 84 6.19 -7.84 -14.82
N ASN A 85 7.21 -7.00 -14.60
CA ASN A 85 7.80 -6.77 -13.27
C ASN A 85 7.17 -5.59 -12.55
N THR A 86 5.93 -5.24 -12.88
CA THR A 86 5.17 -4.22 -12.17
C THR A 86 4.86 -4.68 -10.75
N VAL A 87 5.00 -3.78 -9.78
CA VAL A 87 4.55 -4.02 -8.42
C VAL A 87 3.28 -3.23 -8.13
N GLU A 88 2.42 -3.77 -7.30
CA GLU A 88 1.18 -3.13 -6.86
C GLU A 88 1.38 -2.48 -5.51
N VAL A 89 1.16 -1.18 -5.44
CA VAL A 89 1.19 -0.41 -4.18
C VAL A 89 -0.11 -0.65 -3.44
N VAL A 90 0.01 -1.09 -2.19
CA VAL A 90 -1.11 -1.48 -1.33
C VAL A 90 -0.87 -1.02 0.10
N LYS A 91 -1.89 -1.12 0.94
CA LYS A 91 -1.77 -0.95 2.40
C LYS A 91 -1.29 0.45 2.84
N LEU A 92 -1.51 1.49 2.04
CA LEU A 92 -1.30 2.85 2.54
C LEU A 92 -2.40 3.20 3.53
N PHE A 93 -2.02 3.42 4.76
CA PHE A 93 -2.91 3.89 5.81
C PHE A 93 -2.13 4.67 6.85
N VAL A 94 -2.69 5.79 7.29
CA VAL A 94 -2.19 6.57 8.43
C VAL A 94 -3.35 6.77 9.38
N LEU A 95 -3.15 6.49 10.67
CA LEU A 95 -4.18 6.68 11.69
C LEU A 95 -4.73 8.11 11.64
N PRO A 96 -6.05 8.30 11.77
CA PRO A 96 -6.68 9.61 11.60
C PRO A 96 -6.03 10.73 12.41
N GLU A 97 -5.66 10.46 13.66
CA GLU A 97 -5.04 11.43 14.56
C GLU A 97 -3.63 11.88 14.14
N TYR A 98 -3.01 11.15 13.19
CA TYR A 98 -1.67 11.46 12.68
C TYR A 98 -1.69 12.03 11.26
N ARG A 99 -2.85 12.14 10.64
CA ARG A 99 -2.98 12.65 9.25
C ARG A 99 -2.63 14.12 9.17
N ARG A 100 -2.36 14.59 7.93
CA ARG A 100 -2.00 15.96 7.59
C ARG A 100 -0.69 16.46 8.23
N ASN A 101 0.20 15.52 8.51
CA ASN A 101 1.55 15.79 9.02
C ASN A 101 2.64 15.28 8.07
N GLY A 102 2.30 15.02 6.80
CA GLY A 102 3.25 14.59 5.77
C GLY A 102 3.68 13.13 5.88
N ILE A 103 3.08 12.33 6.77
CA ILE A 103 3.50 10.94 7.01
C ILE A 103 3.25 10.07 5.77
N ALA A 104 2.09 10.20 5.14
CA ALA A 104 1.78 9.43 3.93
C ALA A 104 2.76 9.75 2.79
N THR A 105 3.11 11.01 2.59
CA THR A 105 4.10 11.43 1.60
C THR A 105 5.48 10.86 1.92
N GLN A 106 5.88 10.85 3.18
CA GLN A 106 7.16 10.28 3.59
C GLN A 106 7.20 8.77 3.38
N LEU A 107 6.11 8.07 3.68
CA LEU A 107 5.97 6.64 3.39
C LEU A 107 6.11 6.36 1.90
N CYS A 108 5.46 7.15 1.04
CA CYS A 108 5.59 7.04 -0.41
C CYS A 108 7.04 7.26 -0.87
N ASN A 109 7.70 8.29 -0.37
CA ASN A 109 9.10 8.58 -0.74
C ASN A 109 10.03 7.42 -0.40
N MET A 110 9.87 6.82 0.79
CA MET A 110 10.64 5.65 1.18
C MET A 110 10.35 4.44 0.30
N LEU A 111 9.07 4.21 -0.01
CA LEU A 111 8.66 3.11 -0.87
C LEU A 111 9.26 3.23 -2.26
N PHE A 112 9.20 4.42 -2.86
CA PHE A 112 9.73 4.68 -4.19
C PHE A 112 11.25 4.51 -4.22
N SER A 113 11.96 4.99 -3.20
CA SER A 113 13.40 4.79 -3.07
C SER A 113 13.76 3.32 -2.94
N HIS A 114 13.03 2.57 -2.13
CA HIS A 114 13.22 1.13 -1.98
C HIS A 114 13.01 0.41 -3.32
N ALA A 115 11.93 0.74 -4.02
CA ALA A 115 11.64 0.16 -5.33
C ALA A 115 12.76 0.43 -6.35
N LYS A 116 13.23 1.68 -6.43
CA LYS A 116 14.35 2.04 -7.33
C LYS A 116 15.62 1.26 -6.99
N ASN A 117 15.95 1.12 -5.72
CA ASN A 117 17.12 0.38 -5.27
C ASN A 117 17.02 -1.13 -5.56
N HIS A 118 15.83 -1.64 -5.83
CA HIS A 118 15.58 -3.04 -6.19
C HIS A 118 15.24 -3.21 -7.68
N ALA A 119 15.64 -2.25 -8.52
CA ALA A 119 15.47 -2.27 -9.97
C ALA A 119 14.00 -2.37 -10.43
N ILE A 120 13.07 -1.93 -9.60
CA ILE A 120 11.65 -1.84 -9.97
C ILE A 120 11.44 -0.54 -10.73
N THR A 121 10.77 -0.63 -11.89
CA THR A 121 10.58 0.52 -12.79
C THR A 121 9.12 0.88 -13.01
N SER A 122 8.18 0.03 -12.58
CA SER A 122 6.75 0.22 -12.82
C SER A 122 5.94 -0.06 -11.56
N LEU A 123 5.18 0.93 -11.14
CA LEU A 123 4.25 0.84 -10.01
C LEU A 123 2.81 0.93 -10.51
N TYR A 124 1.94 0.16 -9.91
CA TYR A 124 0.52 0.16 -10.16
C TYR A 124 -0.24 0.26 -8.85
N LEU A 125 -1.40 0.88 -8.88
CA LEU A 125 -2.37 0.82 -7.78
C LEU A 125 -3.79 0.96 -8.32
N HIS A 126 -4.76 0.56 -7.52
CA HIS A 126 -6.15 0.94 -7.77
C HIS A 126 -6.74 1.60 -6.53
N THR A 127 -7.64 2.52 -6.77
CA THR A 127 -8.39 3.20 -5.72
C THR A 127 -9.85 3.36 -6.16
N HIS A 128 -10.64 3.98 -5.32
CA HIS A 128 -12.08 4.10 -5.54
C HIS A 128 -12.55 5.54 -5.32
N PRO A 129 -13.54 6.02 -6.09
CA PRO A 129 -14.07 7.38 -5.92
C PRO A 129 -14.66 7.65 -4.53
N PHE A 130 -15.12 6.59 -3.82
CA PHE A 130 -15.69 6.74 -2.48
C PHE A 130 -14.62 6.95 -1.38
N LEU A 131 -13.33 6.78 -1.70
CA LEU A 131 -12.24 7.09 -0.77
C LEU A 131 -11.88 8.57 -0.93
N PRO A 132 -12.14 9.42 0.10
CA PRO A 132 -11.96 10.86 -0.04
C PRO A 132 -10.51 11.23 -0.37
N ALA A 133 -10.34 12.09 -1.39
CA ALA A 133 -9.06 12.65 -1.82
C ALA A 133 -7.98 11.62 -2.23
N ALA A 134 -8.33 10.35 -2.40
CA ALA A 134 -7.34 9.32 -2.74
C ALA A 134 -6.75 9.54 -4.14
N GLU A 135 -7.58 9.78 -5.14
CA GLU A 135 -7.10 10.04 -6.51
C GLU A 135 -6.19 11.27 -6.56
N GLU A 136 -6.58 12.37 -5.91
CA GLU A 136 -5.78 13.60 -5.85
C GLU A 136 -4.45 13.34 -5.15
N PHE A 137 -4.45 12.64 -4.03
CA PHE A 137 -3.24 12.28 -3.31
C PHE A 137 -2.26 11.50 -4.21
N TRP A 138 -2.74 10.47 -4.89
CA TRP A 138 -1.89 9.64 -5.74
C TRP A 138 -1.39 10.40 -6.98
N THR A 139 -2.21 11.29 -7.53
CA THR A 139 -1.78 12.19 -8.61
C THR A 139 -0.63 13.09 -8.15
N LEU A 140 -0.70 13.63 -6.93
CA LEU A 140 0.39 14.41 -6.34
C LEU A 140 1.66 13.57 -6.09
N GLN A 141 1.51 12.26 -5.89
CA GLN A 141 2.65 11.35 -5.78
C GLN A 141 3.23 10.92 -7.14
N GLY A 142 2.68 11.42 -8.24
CA GLY A 142 3.18 11.17 -9.59
C GLY A 142 2.52 10.00 -10.32
N PHE A 143 1.42 9.48 -9.80
CA PHE A 143 0.63 8.46 -10.50
C PHE A 143 -0.31 9.13 -11.51
N GLU A 144 -0.54 8.43 -12.62
CA GLU A 144 -1.48 8.83 -13.66
C GLU A 144 -2.59 7.80 -13.79
N VAL A 145 -3.81 8.26 -14.04
CA VAL A 145 -4.96 7.37 -14.32
C VAL A 145 -4.74 6.70 -15.66
N ILE A 146 -4.77 5.37 -15.69
CA ILE A 146 -4.64 4.58 -16.92
C ILE A 146 -5.98 3.97 -17.36
N GLN A 147 -6.90 3.74 -16.43
CA GLN A 147 -8.21 3.19 -16.74
C GLN A 147 -9.19 3.45 -15.60
N ARG A 148 -10.46 3.66 -15.97
CA ARG A 148 -11.58 3.72 -15.02
C ARG A 148 -12.54 2.59 -15.34
N GLU A 149 -12.91 1.82 -14.33
CA GLU A 149 -13.92 0.76 -14.44
C GLU A 149 -15.17 1.15 -13.65
N TRP A 150 -16.30 1.06 -14.30
CA TRP A 150 -17.60 1.32 -13.70
C TRP A 150 -18.32 -0.02 -13.54
N THR A 151 -18.59 -0.42 -12.30
CA THR A 151 -19.27 -1.67 -11.99
C THR A 151 -20.50 -1.43 -11.14
N ASP A 152 -21.39 -2.42 -11.09
CA ASP A 152 -22.60 -2.33 -10.25
C ASP A 152 -22.27 -2.35 -8.75
N THR A 153 -21.08 -2.84 -8.37
CA THR A 153 -20.67 -2.94 -6.96
C THR A 153 -19.95 -1.66 -6.51
N TYR A 154 -18.92 -1.24 -7.25
CA TYR A 154 -18.20 0.03 -7.02
C TYR A 154 -17.27 0.32 -8.20
N ASP A 155 -17.00 1.59 -8.37
CA ASP A 155 -16.10 2.05 -9.43
C ASP A 155 -14.66 1.93 -8.99
N THR A 156 -13.77 1.64 -9.94
CA THR A 156 -12.34 1.46 -9.69
C THR A 156 -11.53 2.40 -10.59
N ILE A 157 -10.56 3.06 -10.01
CA ILE A 157 -9.61 3.92 -10.71
C ILE A 157 -8.25 3.23 -10.70
N HIS A 158 -7.76 2.85 -11.89
CA HIS A 158 -6.45 2.24 -12.05
C HIS A 158 -5.42 3.32 -12.35
N MET A 159 -4.31 3.30 -11.64
CA MET A 159 -3.25 4.30 -11.76
C MET A 159 -1.89 3.63 -11.86
N SER A 160 -0.96 4.26 -12.57
CA SER A 160 0.41 3.77 -12.68
C SER A 160 1.42 4.90 -12.58
N LYS A 161 2.64 4.52 -12.23
CA LYS A 161 3.80 5.42 -12.15
C LYS A 161 5.03 4.68 -12.65
N SER A 162 5.77 5.31 -13.56
CA SER A 162 7.12 4.86 -13.94
C SER A 162 8.16 5.48 -13.02
N LEU A 163 9.12 4.68 -12.60
CA LEU A 163 10.25 5.13 -11.77
C LEU A 163 11.50 5.41 -12.60
#